data_fc41c61b4e9aa4a46444ff66276e20fd
#
_entry.id   fc41c61b4e9aa4a46444ff66276e20fd
#
_cell.length_a   1.000
_cell.length_b   1.000
_cell.length_c   1.000
_cell.angle_alpha   90.00
_cell.angle_beta   90.00
_cell.angle_gamma   90.00
#
_symmetry.space_group_name_H-M   'P 1'
#
loop_
_entity.id
_entity.type
_entity.pdbx_description
1 polymer ?
#
loop_
_entity_poly.entity_id
_entity_poly.type
_entity_poly.pdbx_seq_one_letter_code
_entity_poly.pdbx_strand_id
1 'polypeptide(L)' 'MIQADRRHGKISLRMIIRVNGDDREVPDGTTVRSLAAQFNLVPEKVAIEVNRRLLRAEKYDLPLAAGDQVEIVTFVGGG' A
#
# COMPACT_ATOMS: atom_id res chain seq x y z
N MET A 1 6.60 -11.31 -9.12
CA MET A 1 5.98 -12.53 -9.68
C MET A 1 5.03 -12.13 -10.79
N ILE A 2 5.02 -12.86 -11.86
CA ILE A 2 4.16 -12.58 -13.02
C ILE A 2 3.06 -13.62 -13.08
N GLN A 3 1.83 -13.18 -13.16
CA GLN A 3 0.68 -14.07 -13.30
C GLN A 3 -0.09 -13.67 -14.56
N ALA A 4 -0.51 -14.67 -15.30
CA ALA A 4 -1.36 -14.45 -16.47
C ALA A 4 -2.81 -14.36 -16.03
N ASP A 5 -3.49 -13.32 -16.46
CA ASP A 5 -4.93 -13.22 -16.28
C ASP A 5 -5.59 -13.92 -17.46
N ARG A 6 -6.08 -15.13 -17.22
CA ARG A 6 -6.64 -15.97 -18.27
C ARG A 6 -7.88 -15.37 -18.92
N ARG A 7 -8.62 -14.54 -18.18
CA ARG A 7 -9.85 -13.96 -18.69
C ARG A 7 -9.58 -12.88 -19.73
N HIS A 8 -8.47 -12.18 -19.58
CA HIS A 8 -8.16 -11.04 -20.42
C HIS A 8 -6.87 -11.19 -21.20
N GLY A 9 -6.17 -12.31 -21.04
CA GLY A 9 -4.88 -12.50 -21.67
C GLY A 9 -3.81 -11.54 -21.22
N LYS A 10 -4.02 -10.86 -20.10
CA LYS A 10 -3.06 -9.89 -19.58
C LYS A 10 -2.14 -10.55 -18.57
N ILE A 11 -0.92 -10.02 -18.49
CA ILE A 11 0.04 -10.41 -17.47
C ILE A 11 -0.07 -9.42 -16.33
N SER A 12 -0.33 -9.94 -15.13
CA SER A 12 -0.36 -9.12 -13.93
C SER A 12 0.97 -9.18 -13.24
N LEU A 13 1.58 -8.02 -13.01
CA LEU A 13 2.81 -7.92 -12.25
C LEU A 13 2.47 -7.68 -10.79
N ARG A 14 3.23 -8.33 -9.94
CA ARG A 14 3.10 -8.17 -8.51
C ARG A 14 4.44 -7.75 -7.92
N MET A 15 4.38 -7.06 -6.81
CA MET A 15 5.58 -6.58 -6.13
C MET A 15 5.48 -6.89 -4.65
N ILE A 16 6.62 -6.90 -3.98
CA ILE A 16 6.65 -7.07 -2.53
C ILE A 16 6.96 -5.73 -1.90
N ILE A 17 6.13 -5.35 -0.96
CA ILE A 17 6.36 -4.21 -0.08
C ILE A 17 6.37 -4.70 1.36
N ARG A 18 6.78 -3.84 2.26
CA ARG A 18 6.74 -4.16 3.68
C ARG A 18 5.72 -3.25 4.35
N VAL A 19 4.79 -3.85 5.08
CA VAL A 19 3.75 -3.10 5.79
C VAL A 19 3.86 -3.42 7.27
N ASN A 20 4.19 -2.41 8.06
CA ASN A 20 4.38 -2.55 9.50
C ASN A 20 5.31 -3.73 9.84
N GLY A 21 6.39 -3.86 9.07
CA GLY A 21 7.40 -4.89 9.29
C GLY A 21 7.14 -6.22 8.63
N ASP A 22 5.99 -6.42 8.01
CA ASP A 22 5.66 -7.70 7.35
C ASP A 22 5.71 -7.56 5.84
N ASP A 23 6.35 -8.51 5.19
CA ASP A 23 6.36 -8.55 3.73
C ASP A 23 4.96 -8.84 3.22
N ARG A 24 4.60 -8.16 2.15
CA ARG A 24 3.28 -8.29 1.57
C ARG A 24 3.38 -8.21 0.05
N GLU A 25 2.80 -9.19 -0.62
CA GLU A 25 2.73 -9.18 -2.07
C GLU A 25 1.49 -8.44 -2.51
N VAL A 26 1.67 -7.45 -3.37
CA VAL A 26 0.56 -6.61 -3.84
C VAL A 26 0.68 -6.44 -5.35
N PRO A 27 -0.42 -6.13 -6.03
CA PRO A 27 -0.36 -5.85 -7.46
C PRO A 27 0.52 -4.63 -7.73
N ASP A 28 1.22 -4.66 -8.85
CA ASP A 28 1.91 -3.49 -9.35
C ASP A 28 0.90 -2.36 -9.54
N GLY A 29 1.27 -1.15 -9.17
CA GLY A 29 0.35 -0.03 -9.22
C GLY A 29 -0.45 0.22 -7.94
N THR A 30 -0.25 -0.63 -6.92
CA THR A 30 -0.90 -0.41 -5.62
C THR A 30 -0.49 0.94 -5.05
N THR A 31 -1.47 1.69 -4.60
CA THR A 31 -1.26 3.00 -3.96
C THR A 31 -1.48 2.86 -2.46
N VAL A 32 -1.07 3.89 -1.71
CA VAL A 32 -1.36 3.92 -0.28
C VAL A 32 -2.86 3.88 -0.04
N ARG A 33 -3.64 4.60 -0.85
CA ARG A 33 -5.09 4.58 -0.69
C ARG A 33 -5.67 3.18 -0.89
N SER A 34 -5.25 2.47 -1.93
CA SER A 34 -5.74 1.12 -2.16
C SER A 34 -5.25 0.14 -1.09
N LEU A 35 -4.03 0.33 -0.61
CA LEU A 35 -3.49 -0.49 0.46
C LEU A 35 -4.28 -0.30 1.75
N ALA A 36 -4.54 0.96 2.13
CA ALA A 36 -5.32 1.25 3.33
C ALA A 36 -6.72 0.63 3.25
N ALA A 37 -7.33 0.66 2.08
CA ALA A 37 -8.64 0.06 1.89
C ALA A 37 -8.65 -1.44 2.16
N GLN A 38 -7.55 -2.14 1.87
CA GLN A 38 -7.44 -3.56 2.18
C GLN A 38 -7.50 -3.83 3.68
N PHE A 39 -7.11 -2.87 4.49
CA PHE A 39 -7.18 -2.97 5.95
C PHE A 39 -8.43 -2.30 6.52
N ASN A 40 -9.36 -1.89 5.68
CA ASN A 40 -10.55 -1.15 6.08
C ASN A 40 -10.21 0.16 6.78
N LEU A 41 -9.16 0.81 6.32
CA LEU A 41 -8.69 2.08 6.87
C LEU A 41 -8.90 3.21 5.86
N VAL A 42 -9.16 4.39 6.39
CA VAL A 42 -9.22 5.63 5.61
C VAL A 42 -7.87 6.32 5.79
N PRO A 43 -7.07 6.51 4.73
CA PRO A 43 -5.71 7.02 4.90
C PRO A 43 -5.68 8.41 5.55
N GLU A 44 -6.69 9.23 5.35
CA GLU A 44 -6.76 10.56 5.96
C GLU A 44 -6.96 10.51 7.48
N LYS A 45 -7.32 9.35 8.03
CA LYS A 45 -7.57 9.18 9.47
C LYS A 45 -6.45 8.44 10.20
N VAL A 46 -5.35 8.18 9.50
CA VAL A 46 -4.21 7.47 10.08
C VAL A 46 -2.95 8.22 9.70
N ALA A 47 -1.85 7.91 10.36
CA ALA A 47 -0.54 8.42 9.95
C ALA A 47 0.13 7.36 9.08
N ILE A 48 0.66 7.78 7.95
CA ILE A 48 1.31 6.86 7.01
C ILE A 48 2.71 7.37 6.74
N GLU A 49 3.69 6.50 6.88
CA GLU A 49 5.06 6.76 6.47
C GLU A 49 5.43 5.80 5.37
N VAL A 50 6.18 6.28 4.41
CA VAL A 50 6.78 5.46 3.37
C VAL A 50 8.27 5.73 3.40
N ASN A 51 9.03 4.66 3.62
CA ASN A 51 10.50 4.75 3.72
C ASN A 51 10.92 5.79 4.77
N ARG A 52 10.23 5.75 5.91
CA ARG A 52 10.51 6.58 7.09
C ARG A 52 10.19 8.06 6.91
N ARG A 53 9.39 8.40 5.91
CA ARG A 53 8.95 9.77 5.69
C ARG A 53 7.44 9.83 5.74
N LEU A 54 6.94 10.81 6.45
CA LEU A 54 5.48 11.03 6.48
C LEU A 54 4.98 11.29 5.07
N LEU A 55 3.96 10.54 4.68
CA LEU A 55 3.34 10.69 3.38
C LEU A 55 2.17 11.65 3.50
N ARG A 56 2.15 12.65 2.64
CA ARG A 56 1.06 13.62 2.62
C ARG A 56 -0.07 13.15 1.72
N ALA A 57 -1.25 13.67 1.97
CA ALA A 57 -2.47 13.24 1.29
C ALA A 57 -2.39 13.35 -0.22
N GLU A 58 -1.69 14.35 -0.73
CA GLU A 58 -1.54 14.54 -2.17
C GLU A 58 -0.86 13.36 -2.85
N LYS A 59 -0.15 12.55 -2.08
CA LYS A 59 0.60 11.41 -2.63
C LYS A 59 -0.07 10.07 -2.37
N TYR A 60 -1.25 10.06 -1.76
CA TYR A 60 -1.91 8.80 -1.45
C TYR A 60 -2.32 8.01 -2.69
N ASP A 61 -2.48 8.67 -3.82
CA ASP A 61 -2.89 8.02 -5.05
C ASP A 61 -1.73 7.73 -6.00
N LEU A 62 -0.50 7.95 -5.56
CA LEU A 62 0.68 7.58 -6.34
C LEU A 62 1.04 6.12 -6.09
N PRO A 63 1.50 5.39 -7.12
CA PRO A 63 1.89 4.00 -6.93
C PRO A 63 3.07 3.86 -5.99
N LEU A 64 3.01 2.83 -5.17
CA LEU A 64 4.16 2.39 -4.39
C LEU A 64 5.16 1.69 -5.31
N ALA A 65 6.39 1.59 -4.87
CA ALA A 65 7.44 0.87 -5.57
C ALA A 65 7.80 -0.41 -4.83
N ALA A 66 8.29 -1.39 -5.57
CA ALA A 66 8.76 -2.64 -4.96
C ALA A 66 9.81 -2.33 -3.89
N GLY A 67 9.68 -2.98 -2.76
CA GLY A 67 10.60 -2.78 -1.63
C GLY A 67 10.25 -1.61 -0.73
N ASP A 68 9.24 -0.83 -1.05
CA ASP A 68 8.84 0.26 -0.17
C ASP A 68 8.48 -0.27 1.22
N GLN A 69 8.87 0.48 2.24
CA GLN A 69 8.52 0.21 3.62
C GLN A 69 7.42 1.17 4.04
N VAL A 70 6.24 0.61 4.27
CA VAL A 70 5.06 1.39 4.63
C VAL A 70 4.75 1.14 6.11
N GLU A 71 4.56 2.20 6.85
CA GLU A 71 4.09 2.12 8.24
C GLU A 71 2.78 2.85 8.36
N ILE A 72 1.81 2.18 8.95
CA ILE A 72 0.49 2.75 9.18
C ILE A 72 0.25 2.75 10.68
N VAL A 73 0.06 3.94 11.22
CA VAL A 73 -0.19 4.11 12.65
C VAL A 73 -1.62 4.58 12.82
N THR A 74 -2.41 3.76 13.47
CA THR A 74 -3.79 4.12 13.77
C THR A 74 -3.84 4.82 15.13
N PHE A 75 -4.71 5.79 15.23
CA PHE A 75 -4.91 6.49 16.48
C PHE A 75 -5.95 5.74 17.30
N VAL A 76 -5.59 5.38 18.52
CA VAL A 76 -6.43 4.59 19.39
C VAL A 76 -7.08 5.49 20.43
N GLY A 77 -8.28 5.16 20.77
CA GLY A 77 -8.82 5.81 21.93
C GLY A 77 -9.48 7.08 21.64
N GLY A 78 -9.88 7.27 21.22
CA GLY A 78 -10.69 8.28 21.29
C GLY A 78 -10.46 9.40 22.04
N GLY A 79 -9.73 9.89 21.69
CA GLY A 79 -9.68 11.26 22.25
C GLY A 79 -10.73 11.98 21.70
#